data_2f29e60387e19a11dc486ca62ef7696c
#
_entry.id   2f29e60387e19a11dc486ca62ef7696c
#
_cell.length_a   1.000
_cell.length_b   1.000
_cell.length_c   1.000
_cell.angle_alpha   90.00
_cell.angle_beta   90.00
_cell.angle_gamma   90.00
#
_symmetry.space_group_name_H-M   'P 1'
#
loop_
_entity.id
_entity.type
_entity.pdbx_description
1 polymer ?
#
loop_
_entity_poly.entity_id
_entity_poly.type
_entity_poly.pdbx_seq_one_letter_code
_entity_poly.pdbx_strand_id
1 'polypeptide(L)'
;MIQVKQPEGSLNRVTGSAGNDIFRGHRLPDNLKGQLFYGEPVARIVRQINPENKEGLTVLSNVYQKNESEFIRSKDPLFRPIDMATAPDGTMYIVDMYHGIIQEGNWTAKGSYLRTKIDQFQMAKVTGFGRIWRLTYEGLERDKKQPNMLNESSSTLVGHLSHPNGWWRDMAQQLIVLRKDVSVGPALITLAKNSKNELARIHALWTLEGLGILKA
;
A
#
# COMPACT_ATOMS: atom_id res chain seq x y z
N MET A 1 -9.81 -21.60 13.07
CA MET A 1 -10.95 -20.72 12.82
C MET A 1 -11.69 -21.29 11.62
N ILE A 2 -12.93 -21.72 11.79
CA ILE A 2 -13.77 -22.07 10.65
C ILE A 2 -14.15 -20.73 10.05
N GLN A 3 -13.50 -20.35 8.97
CA GLN A 3 -13.95 -19.22 8.18
C GLN A 3 -15.28 -19.63 7.56
N VAL A 4 -16.34 -19.08 8.10
CA VAL A 4 -17.67 -19.29 7.54
C VAL A 4 -17.67 -18.56 6.20
N LYS A 5 -17.67 -19.32 5.12
CA LYS A 5 -17.91 -18.78 3.79
C LYS A 5 -19.34 -18.29 3.70
N GLN A 6 -19.54 -17.18 3.02
CA GLN A 6 -20.87 -16.83 2.51
C GLN A 6 -21.36 -17.92 1.54
N PRO A 7 -22.68 -18.04 1.34
CA PRO A 7 -23.22 -19.00 0.37
C PRO A 7 -22.57 -18.94 -1.02
N GLU A 8 -22.15 -17.75 -1.44
CA GLU A 8 -21.44 -17.49 -2.69
C GLU A 8 -19.94 -17.85 -2.64
N GLY A 9 -19.43 -18.39 -1.54
CA GLY A 9 -18.04 -18.83 -1.39
C GLY A 9 -17.05 -17.78 -0.93
N SER A 10 -17.43 -16.50 -0.86
CA SER A 10 -16.58 -15.43 -0.32
C SER A 10 -16.41 -15.54 1.19
N LEU A 11 -15.40 -14.90 1.74
CA LEU A 11 -15.24 -14.81 3.20
C LEU A 11 -16.33 -13.93 3.79
N ASN A 12 -17.02 -14.42 4.82
CA ASN A 12 -18.13 -13.71 5.46
C ASN A 12 -17.69 -12.37 6.06
N ARG A 13 -16.53 -12.34 6.70
CA ARG A 13 -15.98 -11.13 7.28
C ARG A 13 -14.46 -11.18 7.24
N VAL A 14 -13.85 -10.02 7.07
CA VAL A 14 -12.43 -9.82 7.35
C VAL A 14 -12.24 -9.95 8.86
N THR A 15 -11.33 -10.80 9.29
CA THR A 15 -11.11 -11.10 10.70
C THR A 15 -10.04 -10.20 11.33
N GLY A 16 -9.13 -9.67 10.51
CA GLY A 16 -8.03 -8.83 10.99
C GLY A 16 -7.33 -8.16 9.83
N SER A 17 -8.00 -7.15 9.20
CA SER A 17 -7.31 -6.34 8.20
C SER A 17 -6.08 -5.67 8.82
N ALA A 18 -4.96 -5.78 8.15
CA ALA A 18 -3.70 -5.20 8.56
C ALA A 18 -3.05 -4.51 7.38
N GLY A 19 -2.47 -3.35 7.63
CA GLY A 19 -1.81 -2.52 6.64
C GLY A 19 -2.66 -2.28 5.40
N ASN A 20 -2.62 -1.10 4.86
CA ASN A 20 -3.31 -0.79 3.62
C ASN A 20 -2.55 0.28 2.86
N ASP A 21 -2.66 0.26 1.55
CA ASP A 21 -2.14 1.30 0.67
C ASP A 21 -3.08 1.51 -0.52
N ILE A 22 -3.19 2.75 -0.96
CA ILE A 22 -3.73 3.06 -2.27
C ILE A 22 -2.57 3.07 -3.24
N PHE A 23 -2.54 2.10 -4.15
CA PHE A 23 -1.43 1.97 -5.08
C PHE A 23 -1.33 3.19 -6.01
N ARG A 24 -0.18 3.86 -5.98
CA ARG A 24 0.12 5.07 -6.75
C ARG A 24 1.42 4.97 -7.55
N GLY A 25 1.91 3.75 -7.74
CA GLY A 25 3.07 3.44 -8.58
C GLY A 25 2.74 3.48 -10.07
N HIS A 26 3.73 3.19 -10.91
CA HIS A 26 3.60 3.25 -12.36
C HIS A 26 4.28 2.06 -13.08
N ARG A 27 4.65 1.03 -12.32
CA ARG A 27 5.27 -0.20 -12.83
C ARG A 27 4.41 -1.45 -12.62
N LEU A 28 3.12 -1.23 -12.40
CA LEU A 28 2.07 -2.24 -12.47
C LEU A 28 0.97 -1.74 -13.44
N PRO A 29 0.07 -2.61 -13.90
CA PRO A 29 -1.00 -2.22 -14.80
C PRO A 29 -1.82 -1.03 -14.31
N ASP A 30 -2.24 -0.17 -15.23
CA ASP A 30 -2.91 1.09 -14.90
C ASP A 30 -4.23 0.90 -14.14
N ASN A 31 -4.93 -0.21 -14.35
CA ASN A 31 -6.15 -0.54 -13.61
C ASN A 31 -5.92 -0.81 -12.10
N LEU A 32 -4.68 -0.92 -11.66
CA LEU A 32 -4.34 -1.02 -10.23
C LEU A 32 -4.09 0.34 -9.58
N LYS A 33 -3.86 1.40 -10.38
CA LYS A 33 -3.69 2.75 -9.83
C LYS A 33 -4.98 3.25 -9.18
N GLY A 34 -4.83 3.83 -7.99
CA GLY A 34 -5.96 4.31 -7.21
C GLY A 34 -6.78 3.22 -6.51
N GLN A 35 -6.44 1.95 -6.71
CA GLN A 35 -7.06 0.86 -6.00
C GLN A 35 -6.50 0.75 -4.58
N LEU A 36 -7.38 0.45 -3.62
CA LEU A 36 -6.99 0.17 -2.24
C LEU A 36 -6.64 -1.31 -2.09
N PHE A 37 -5.50 -1.57 -1.49
CA PHE A 37 -5.07 -2.92 -1.13
C PHE A 37 -4.94 -3.02 0.37
N TYR A 38 -5.32 -4.16 0.93
CA TYR A 38 -5.06 -4.47 2.33
C TYR A 38 -4.74 -5.95 2.55
N GLY A 39 -3.90 -6.20 3.55
CA GLY A 39 -3.57 -7.54 3.99
C GLY A 39 -4.62 -8.10 4.95
N GLU A 40 -4.88 -9.38 4.84
CA GLU A 40 -5.63 -10.15 5.82
C GLU A 40 -4.79 -11.35 6.24
N PRO A 41 -3.99 -11.19 7.30
CA PRO A 41 -3.01 -12.19 7.69
C PRO A 41 -3.62 -13.50 8.18
N VAL A 42 -4.83 -13.49 8.73
CA VAL A 42 -5.51 -14.71 9.19
C VAL A 42 -5.97 -15.55 8.01
N ALA A 43 -6.53 -14.92 6.98
CA ALA A 43 -6.97 -15.59 5.74
C ALA A 43 -5.82 -15.85 4.77
N ARG A 44 -4.66 -15.21 4.95
CA ARG A 44 -3.50 -15.31 4.05
C ARG A 44 -3.80 -14.79 2.65
N ILE A 45 -4.42 -13.64 2.60
CA ILE A 45 -4.82 -12.97 1.37
C ILE A 45 -4.38 -11.50 1.35
N VAL A 46 -4.24 -10.98 0.14
CA VAL A 46 -4.28 -9.54 -0.12
C VAL A 46 -5.51 -9.26 -0.94
N ARG A 47 -6.35 -8.34 -0.48
CA ARG A 47 -7.59 -7.95 -1.14
C ARG A 47 -7.41 -6.65 -1.88
N GLN A 48 -7.93 -6.61 -3.09
CA GLN A 48 -8.07 -5.41 -3.91
C GLN A 48 -9.49 -4.87 -3.78
N ILE A 49 -9.59 -3.60 -3.47
CA ILE A 49 -10.86 -2.87 -3.33
C ILE A 49 -10.87 -1.74 -4.36
N ASN A 50 -11.97 -1.62 -5.07
CA ASN A 50 -12.23 -0.48 -5.92
C ASN A 50 -12.96 0.62 -5.11
N PRO A 51 -12.31 1.78 -4.86
CA PRO A 51 -12.97 2.93 -4.26
C PRO A 51 -13.68 3.74 -5.36
N GLU A 52 -14.96 3.95 -5.22
CA GLU A 52 -15.77 4.79 -6.10
C GLU A 52 -16.36 5.94 -5.32
N ASN A 53 -16.38 7.13 -5.91
CA ASN A 53 -17.11 8.26 -5.34
C ASN A 53 -18.55 8.24 -5.87
N LYS A 54 -19.52 8.10 -4.97
CA LYS A 54 -20.93 8.16 -5.28
C LYS A 54 -21.60 9.22 -4.40
N GLU A 55 -22.08 10.27 -5.02
CA GLU A 55 -22.76 11.38 -4.32
C GLU A 55 -21.93 11.98 -3.17
N GLY A 56 -20.62 12.10 -3.36
CA GLY A 56 -19.70 12.61 -2.36
C GLY A 56 -19.24 11.60 -1.30
N LEU A 57 -19.73 10.37 -1.34
CA LEU A 57 -19.33 9.29 -0.45
C LEU A 57 -18.42 8.30 -1.15
N THR A 58 -17.40 7.81 -0.45
CA THR A 58 -16.56 6.72 -0.96
C THR A 58 -17.25 5.38 -0.72
N VAL A 59 -17.58 4.70 -1.80
CA VAL A 59 -18.14 3.34 -1.79
C VAL A 59 -17.03 2.36 -2.15
N LEU A 60 -16.85 1.34 -1.33
CA LEU A 60 -15.81 0.31 -1.49
C LEU A 60 -16.42 -0.99 -2.01
N SER A 61 -15.84 -1.57 -3.05
CA SER A 61 -16.26 -2.87 -3.59
C SER A 61 -15.07 -3.81 -3.77
N ASN A 62 -15.24 -5.10 -3.41
CA ASN A 62 -14.24 -6.12 -3.65
C ASN A 62 -14.22 -6.49 -5.13
N VAL A 63 -13.09 -6.28 -5.79
CA VAL A 63 -12.91 -6.52 -7.23
C VAL A 63 -13.14 -7.99 -7.62
N TYR A 64 -12.78 -8.93 -6.74
CA TYR A 64 -12.82 -10.38 -7.00
C TYR A 64 -14.03 -11.10 -6.40
N GLN A 65 -14.98 -10.37 -5.79
CA GLN A 65 -16.12 -10.99 -5.11
C GLN A 65 -16.90 -11.97 -5.99
N LYS A 66 -17.18 -11.56 -7.23
CA LYS A 66 -17.95 -12.41 -8.19
C LYS A 66 -17.18 -13.66 -8.64
N ASN A 67 -15.86 -13.65 -8.53
CA ASN A 67 -14.99 -14.75 -8.97
C ASN A 67 -14.60 -15.68 -7.82
N GLU A 68 -15.16 -15.48 -6.63
CA GLU A 68 -14.80 -16.23 -5.41
C GLU A 68 -13.27 -16.27 -5.18
N SER A 69 -12.60 -15.17 -5.49
CA SER A 69 -11.15 -15.06 -5.48
C SER A 69 -10.71 -13.82 -4.72
N GLU A 70 -9.41 -13.62 -4.67
CA GLU A 70 -8.75 -12.46 -4.08
C GLU A 70 -7.57 -12.05 -4.97
N PHE A 71 -7.06 -10.85 -4.80
CA PHE A 71 -5.90 -10.39 -5.57
C PHE A 71 -4.70 -11.31 -5.38
N ILE A 72 -4.38 -11.65 -4.12
CA ILE A 72 -3.38 -12.67 -3.77
C ILE A 72 -4.00 -13.64 -2.77
N ARG A 73 -3.81 -14.94 -3.02
CA ARG A 73 -4.13 -16.01 -2.08
C ARG A 73 -2.92 -16.90 -1.90
N SER A 74 -2.64 -17.29 -0.65
CA SER A 74 -1.58 -18.25 -0.38
C SER A 74 -2.11 -19.53 0.25
N LYS A 75 -1.55 -20.67 -0.18
CA LYS A 75 -1.75 -21.97 0.48
C LYS A 75 -0.75 -22.19 1.62
N ASP A 76 0.31 -21.39 1.68
CA ASP A 76 1.30 -21.42 2.74
C ASP A 76 0.67 -20.96 4.07
N PRO A 77 0.60 -21.82 5.10
CA PRO A 77 0.00 -21.48 6.40
C PRO A 77 0.74 -20.38 7.13
N LEU A 78 1.97 -20.08 6.74
CA LEU A 78 2.84 -19.08 7.37
C LEU A 78 2.77 -17.70 6.71
N PHE A 79 2.20 -17.59 5.50
CA PHE A 79 2.04 -16.32 4.82
C PHE A 79 1.11 -15.40 5.61
N ARG A 80 1.62 -14.23 6.00
CA ARG A 80 0.92 -13.24 6.83
C ARG A 80 1.17 -11.85 6.30
N PRO A 81 0.42 -11.40 5.29
CA PRO A 81 0.55 -10.05 4.77
C PRO A 81 0.03 -9.05 5.80
N ILE A 82 0.92 -8.23 6.35
CA ILE A 82 0.63 -7.31 7.45
C ILE A 82 0.72 -5.84 7.05
N ASP A 83 1.37 -5.54 5.93
CA ASP A 83 1.45 -4.19 5.39
C ASP A 83 1.79 -4.21 3.91
N MET A 84 1.51 -3.09 3.24
CA MET A 84 1.90 -2.89 1.86
C MET A 84 2.14 -1.41 1.57
N ALA A 85 2.97 -1.14 0.58
CA ALA A 85 3.33 0.22 0.21
C ALA A 85 3.65 0.32 -1.28
N THR A 86 3.28 1.45 -1.87
CA THR A 86 3.81 1.89 -3.16
C THR A 86 5.31 2.09 -3.04
N ALA A 87 6.09 1.33 -3.79
CA ALA A 87 7.55 1.34 -3.71
C ALA A 87 8.18 2.47 -4.54
N PRO A 88 9.38 2.95 -4.17
CA PRO A 88 10.08 3.99 -4.93
C PRO A 88 10.42 3.56 -6.36
N ASP A 89 10.54 2.26 -6.63
CA ASP A 89 10.79 1.69 -7.95
C ASP A 89 9.54 1.54 -8.83
N GLY A 90 8.40 2.06 -8.37
CA GLY A 90 7.13 2.09 -9.10
C GLY A 90 6.28 0.84 -8.95
N THR A 91 6.77 -0.17 -8.22
CA THR A 91 6.06 -1.42 -7.91
C THR A 91 5.33 -1.32 -6.57
N MET A 92 4.78 -2.43 -6.07
CA MET A 92 4.21 -2.54 -4.73
C MET A 92 5.07 -3.49 -3.88
N TYR A 93 5.37 -3.09 -2.65
CA TYR A 93 5.94 -3.97 -1.64
C TYR A 93 4.84 -4.50 -0.72
N ILE A 94 4.97 -5.76 -0.31
CA ILE A 94 4.06 -6.43 0.62
C ILE A 94 4.91 -7.01 1.74
N VAL A 95 4.64 -6.56 2.95
CA VAL A 95 5.32 -7.06 4.15
C VAL A 95 4.63 -8.33 4.61
N ASP A 96 5.38 -9.42 4.64
CA ASP A 96 4.94 -10.72 5.12
C ASP A 96 5.65 -11.03 6.44
N MET A 97 4.90 -11.04 7.54
CA MET A 97 5.44 -11.38 8.84
C MET A 97 5.95 -12.82 8.88
N TYR A 98 5.45 -13.68 8.00
CA TYR A 98 5.79 -15.08 7.88
C TYR A 98 5.83 -15.81 9.23
N HIS A 99 4.69 -15.82 9.88
CA HIS A 99 4.56 -16.33 11.24
C HIS A 99 3.39 -17.30 11.35
N GLY A 100 3.60 -18.39 12.04
CA GLY A 100 2.59 -19.44 12.14
C GLY A 100 1.38 -19.04 12.98
N ILE A 101 1.64 -18.40 14.11
CA ILE A 101 0.62 -17.97 15.07
C ILE A 101 0.70 -16.44 15.20
N ILE A 102 -0.42 -15.75 14.94
CA ILE A 102 -0.49 -14.30 15.10
C ILE A 102 -1.03 -13.95 16.49
N GLN A 103 -2.02 -14.73 16.96
CA GLN A 103 -2.68 -14.48 18.22
C GLN A 103 -2.87 -15.82 18.95
N GLU A 104 -2.46 -15.87 20.17
CA GLU A 104 -2.70 -16.99 21.08
C GLU A 104 -3.86 -16.66 22.01
N GLY A 105 -4.46 -17.68 22.58
CA GLY A 105 -5.56 -17.56 23.51
C GLY A 105 -6.48 -18.78 23.45
N ASN A 106 -7.74 -18.61 23.76
CA ASN A 106 -8.73 -19.69 23.85
C ASN A 106 -8.85 -20.55 22.59
N TRP A 107 -8.51 -19.99 21.42
CA TRP A 107 -8.54 -20.69 20.12
C TRP A 107 -7.46 -21.76 19.96
N THR A 108 -6.36 -21.66 20.69
CA THR A 108 -5.19 -22.52 20.59
C THR A 108 -5.01 -23.40 21.85
N ALA A 109 -6.05 -23.53 22.65
CA ALA A 109 -6.04 -24.37 23.83
C ALA A 109 -5.70 -25.83 23.48
N LYS A 110 -5.09 -26.54 24.41
CA LYS A 110 -4.78 -27.97 24.28
C LYS A 110 -6.06 -28.75 23.95
N GLY A 111 -5.98 -29.61 22.96
CA GLY A 111 -7.12 -30.41 22.47
C GLY A 111 -8.02 -29.71 21.45
N SER A 112 -7.81 -28.42 21.15
CA SER A 112 -8.56 -27.74 20.08
C SER A 112 -8.09 -28.20 18.68
N TYR A 113 -8.97 -28.10 17.68
CA TYR A 113 -8.62 -28.38 16.28
C TYR A 113 -7.44 -27.52 15.82
N LEU A 114 -7.43 -26.24 16.19
CA LEU A 114 -6.38 -25.32 15.77
C LEU A 114 -5.03 -25.71 16.41
N ARG A 115 -5.02 -26.13 17.71
CA ARG A 115 -3.80 -26.64 18.34
C ARG A 115 -3.23 -27.83 17.58
N THR A 116 -4.05 -28.76 17.18
CA THR A 116 -3.62 -29.92 16.37
C THR A 116 -2.91 -29.49 15.08
N LYS A 117 -3.43 -28.47 14.40
CA LYS A 117 -2.82 -27.93 13.18
C LYS A 117 -1.52 -27.17 13.45
N ILE A 118 -1.49 -26.39 14.53
CA ILE A 118 -0.27 -25.70 14.96
C ILE A 118 0.87 -26.70 15.22
N ASP A 119 0.58 -27.78 15.93
CA ASP A 119 1.55 -28.81 16.27
C ASP A 119 1.97 -29.61 15.01
N GLN A 120 1.01 -29.97 14.15
CA GLN A 120 1.26 -30.66 12.88
C GLN A 120 2.23 -29.90 11.97
N PHE A 121 2.05 -28.58 11.84
CA PHE A 121 2.87 -27.73 10.98
C PHE A 121 3.99 -27.02 11.74
N GLN A 122 4.20 -27.33 13.01
CA GLN A 122 5.20 -26.71 13.88
C GLN A 122 5.14 -25.16 13.88
N MET A 123 3.94 -24.61 13.76
CA MET A 123 3.72 -23.18 13.54
C MET A 123 4.25 -22.29 14.65
N ALA A 124 4.31 -22.81 15.89
CA ALA A 124 4.86 -22.08 17.05
C ALA A 124 6.38 -21.87 16.98
N LYS A 125 7.10 -22.66 16.16
CA LYS A 125 8.56 -22.61 16.05
C LYS A 125 9.05 -21.65 14.97
N VAL A 126 8.17 -21.18 14.12
CA VAL A 126 8.54 -20.33 12.98
C VAL A 126 8.56 -18.88 13.42
N THR A 127 9.75 -18.35 13.67
CA THR A 127 10.02 -16.95 14.04
C THR A 127 11.26 -16.45 13.29
N GLY A 128 11.35 -15.16 13.02
CA GLY A 128 12.52 -14.54 12.39
C GLY A 128 12.63 -14.73 10.87
N PHE A 129 11.56 -15.18 10.19
CA PHE A 129 11.53 -15.41 8.75
C PHE A 129 10.69 -14.40 7.99
N GLY A 130 10.39 -13.24 8.59
CA GLY A 130 9.70 -12.16 7.93
C GLY A 130 10.39 -11.75 6.63
N ARG A 131 9.61 -11.36 5.63
CA ARG A 131 10.11 -11.00 4.31
C ARG A 131 9.30 -9.85 3.68
N ILE A 132 9.88 -9.22 2.68
CA ILE A 132 9.21 -8.23 1.87
C ILE A 132 9.12 -8.78 0.45
N TRP A 133 7.90 -8.95 -0.03
CA TRP A 133 7.63 -9.31 -1.42
C TRP A 133 7.57 -8.06 -2.28
N ARG A 134 8.07 -8.16 -3.49
CA ARG A 134 7.85 -7.15 -4.53
C ARG A 134 6.87 -7.72 -5.54
N LEU A 135 5.75 -7.03 -5.73
CA LEU A 135 4.84 -7.33 -6.81
C LEU A 135 5.36 -6.72 -8.12
N THR A 136 5.56 -7.55 -9.12
CA THR A 136 6.01 -7.15 -10.46
C THR A 136 4.99 -7.59 -11.50
N TYR A 137 5.06 -7.00 -12.68
CA TYR A 137 4.22 -7.39 -13.81
C TYR A 137 5.11 -7.59 -15.05
N GLU A 138 4.86 -8.66 -15.80
CA GLU A 138 5.60 -8.97 -17.01
C GLU A 138 5.43 -7.85 -18.03
N GLY A 139 6.53 -7.38 -18.63
CA GLY A 139 6.54 -6.27 -19.56
C GLY A 139 6.59 -4.87 -18.94
N LEU A 140 6.48 -4.73 -17.62
CA LEU A 140 6.65 -3.47 -16.89
C LEU A 140 7.83 -3.59 -15.90
N GLU A 141 9.03 -3.33 -16.37
CA GLU A 141 10.21 -3.37 -15.51
C GLU A 141 10.16 -2.28 -14.44
N ARG A 142 10.60 -2.63 -13.23
CA ARG A 142 10.79 -1.66 -12.14
C ARG A 142 11.85 -0.61 -12.48
N ASP A 143 11.73 0.56 -11.90
CA ASP A 143 12.79 1.57 -12.00
C ASP A 143 14.05 1.10 -11.28
N LYS A 144 15.19 1.29 -11.94
CA LYS A 144 16.50 0.90 -11.38
C LYS A 144 17.17 2.05 -10.62
N LYS A 145 16.70 3.29 -10.85
CA LYS A 145 17.23 4.47 -10.17
C LYS A 145 16.87 4.43 -8.68
N GLN A 146 17.89 4.49 -7.84
CA GLN A 146 17.70 4.63 -6.40
C GLN A 146 17.38 6.09 -6.03
N PRO A 147 16.43 6.33 -5.11
CA PRO A 147 16.17 7.68 -4.64
C PRO A 147 17.36 8.21 -3.81
N ASN A 148 17.70 9.46 -4.05
CA ASN A 148 18.76 10.17 -3.30
C ASN A 148 18.31 11.56 -2.84
N MET A 149 17.03 11.72 -2.60
CA MET A 149 16.36 13.01 -2.37
C MET A 149 16.90 13.78 -1.16
N LEU A 150 17.46 13.10 -0.17
CA LEU A 150 18.07 13.76 0.99
C LEU A 150 19.24 14.68 0.58
N ASN A 151 19.98 14.31 -0.48
CA ASN A 151 21.12 15.04 -0.98
C ASN A 151 20.78 15.97 -2.17
N GLU A 152 19.54 15.97 -2.63
CA GLU A 152 19.08 16.82 -3.73
C GLU A 152 18.70 18.21 -3.21
N SER A 153 18.86 19.24 -4.07
CA SER A 153 18.40 20.60 -3.76
C SER A 153 16.87 20.68 -3.70
N SER A 154 16.33 21.65 -2.96
CA SER A 154 14.88 21.87 -2.94
C SER A 154 14.31 22.19 -4.33
N SER A 155 15.09 22.88 -5.19
CA SER A 155 14.73 23.11 -6.59
C SER A 155 14.57 21.80 -7.38
N THR A 156 15.48 20.84 -7.19
CA THR A 156 15.37 19.50 -7.79
C THR A 156 14.13 18.75 -7.28
N LEU A 157 13.85 18.86 -5.97
CA LEU A 157 12.70 18.24 -5.35
C LEU A 157 11.36 18.77 -5.92
N VAL A 158 11.26 20.06 -6.28
CA VAL A 158 10.07 20.60 -6.96
C VAL A 158 9.78 19.84 -8.26
N GLY A 159 10.80 19.44 -9.02
CA GLY A 159 10.64 18.62 -10.22
C GLY A 159 9.99 17.26 -9.92
N HIS A 160 10.31 16.65 -8.78
CA HIS A 160 9.72 15.37 -8.37
C HIS A 160 8.24 15.44 -8.01
N LEU A 161 7.67 16.63 -7.76
CA LEU A 161 6.23 16.79 -7.55
C LEU A 161 5.40 16.42 -8.80
N SER A 162 6.03 16.33 -9.97
CA SER A 162 5.41 15.87 -11.22
C SER A 162 5.70 14.40 -11.55
N HIS A 163 6.38 13.66 -10.68
CA HIS A 163 6.79 12.29 -10.95
C HIS A 163 5.56 11.36 -11.07
N PRO A 164 5.54 10.38 -12.01
CA PRO A 164 4.41 9.46 -12.17
C PRO A 164 4.13 8.61 -10.93
N ASN A 165 5.17 8.29 -10.14
CA ASN A 165 5.06 7.55 -8.89
C ASN A 165 4.69 8.46 -7.72
N GLY A 166 3.61 8.12 -6.99
CA GLY A 166 3.15 8.85 -5.81
C GLY A 166 4.19 8.93 -4.70
N TRP A 167 4.96 7.87 -4.47
CA TRP A 167 6.02 7.85 -3.47
C TRP A 167 7.03 9.01 -3.64
N TRP A 168 7.45 9.26 -4.90
CA TRP A 168 8.39 10.36 -5.20
C TRP A 168 7.79 11.73 -4.93
N ARG A 169 6.51 11.91 -5.29
CA ARG A 169 5.81 13.19 -5.04
C ARG A 169 5.68 13.47 -3.54
N ASP A 170 5.26 12.45 -2.77
CA ASP A 170 5.09 12.58 -1.32
C ASP A 170 6.40 12.89 -0.61
N MET A 171 7.45 12.14 -0.94
CA MET A 171 8.76 12.37 -0.32
C MET A 171 9.34 13.74 -0.67
N ALA A 172 9.20 14.18 -1.91
CA ALA A 172 9.64 15.52 -2.32
C ALA A 172 8.88 16.62 -1.56
N GLN A 173 7.55 16.52 -1.47
CA GLN A 173 6.74 17.45 -0.69
C GLN A 173 7.18 17.49 0.77
N GLN A 174 7.29 16.32 1.42
CA GLN A 174 7.73 16.24 2.82
C GLN A 174 9.10 16.90 3.03
N LEU A 175 10.07 16.59 2.19
CA LEU A 175 11.42 17.13 2.33
C LEU A 175 11.49 18.65 2.14
N ILE A 176 10.75 19.20 1.18
CA ILE A 176 10.69 20.66 0.98
C ILE A 176 10.10 21.33 2.22
N VAL A 177 8.99 20.81 2.74
CA VAL A 177 8.31 21.36 3.93
C VAL A 177 9.20 21.24 5.17
N LEU A 178 9.84 20.08 5.39
CA LEU A 178 10.74 19.86 6.53
C LEU A 178 11.96 20.78 6.50
N ARG A 179 12.49 21.08 5.32
CA ARG A 179 13.62 22.03 5.14
C ARG A 179 13.20 23.48 5.33
N LYS A 180 11.90 23.78 5.32
CA LYS A 180 11.36 25.16 5.40
C LYS A 180 11.96 26.09 4.33
N ASP A 181 12.30 25.54 3.16
CA ASP A 181 12.95 26.29 2.10
C ASP A 181 11.92 27.06 1.26
N VAL A 182 11.62 28.27 1.71
CA VAL A 182 10.66 29.16 1.04
C VAL A 182 11.19 29.72 -0.30
N SER A 183 12.48 29.57 -0.61
CA SER A 183 13.06 30.06 -1.86
C SER A 183 12.45 29.40 -3.10
N VAL A 184 11.89 28.20 -2.97
CA VAL A 184 11.22 27.48 -4.06
C VAL A 184 9.78 27.95 -4.30
N GLY A 185 9.26 28.89 -3.52
CA GLY A 185 7.90 29.41 -3.64
C GLY A 185 7.49 29.83 -5.07
N PRO A 186 8.29 30.63 -5.79
CA PRO A 186 7.97 31.00 -7.18
C PRO A 186 7.80 29.79 -8.12
N ALA A 187 8.66 28.78 -8.00
CA ALA A 187 8.60 27.55 -8.78
C ALA A 187 7.34 26.73 -8.46
N LEU A 188 6.95 26.64 -7.18
CA LEU A 188 5.74 25.95 -6.74
C LEU A 188 4.49 26.69 -7.24
N ILE A 189 4.45 28.03 -7.21
CA ILE A 189 3.34 28.82 -7.74
C ILE A 189 3.20 28.57 -9.25
N THR A 190 4.30 28.56 -9.98
CA THR A 190 4.31 28.26 -11.41
C THR A 190 3.76 26.87 -11.69
N LEU A 191 4.21 25.87 -10.92
CA LEU A 191 3.74 24.50 -11.04
C LEU A 191 2.24 24.38 -10.75
N ALA A 192 1.75 25.02 -9.68
CA ALA A 192 0.34 25.02 -9.30
C ALA A 192 -0.58 25.64 -10.37
N LYS A 193 -0.12 26.74 -11.01
CA LYS A 193 -0.91 27.47 -12.02
C LYS A 193 -0.88 26.82 -13.40
N ASN A 194 0.26 26.32 -13.83
CA ASN A 194 0.53 26.05 -15.24
C ASN A 194 0.68 24.56 -15.59
N SER A 195 0.86 23.68 -14.58
CA SER A 195 1.03 22.26 -14.86
C SER A 195 -0.22 21.64 -15.46
N LYS A 196 -0.06 20.85 -16.52
CA LYS A 196 -1.12 19.98 -17.05
C LYS A 196 -1.37 18.75 -16.18
N ASN A 197 -0.42 18.40 -15.31
CA ASN A 197 -0.55 17.29 -14.37
C ASN A 197 -1.28 17.76 -13.11
N GLU A 198 -2.51 17.28 -12.93
CA GLU A 198 -3.36 17.65 -11.78
C GLU A 198 -2.72 17.28 -10.44
N LEU A 199 -2.07 16.10 -10.35
CA LEU A 199 -1.39 15.66 -9.14
C LEU A 199 -0.22 16.59 -8.79
N ALA A 200 0.53 17.06 -9.80
CA ALA A 200 1.59 18.03 -9.58
C ALA A 200 1.05 19.36 -9.03
N ARG A 201 -0.10 19.83 -9.55
CA ARG A 201 -0.76 21.03 -9.03
C ARG A 201 -1.18 20.88 -7.56
N ILE A 202 -1.80 19.72 -7.24
CA ILE A 202 -2.21 19.40 -5.87
C ILE A 202 -1.00 19.38 -4.93
N HIS A 203 0.06 18.66 -5.28
CA HIS A 203 1.28 18.61 -4.48
C HIS A 203 1.95 19.98 -4.32
N ALA A 204 1.95 20.82 -5.37
CA ALA A 204 2.49 22.17 -5.28
C ALA A 204 1.68 23.05 -4.31
N LEU A 205 0.33 23.01 -4.35
CA LEU A 205 -0.53 23.74 -3.42
C LEU A 205 -0.31 23.29 -1.97
N TRP A 206 -0.29 21.99 -1.71
CA TRP A 206 -0.01 21.47 -0.38
C TRP A 206 1.40 21.78 0.11
N THR A 207 2.38 21.86 -0.80
CA THR A 207 3.73 22.26 -0.44
C THR A 207 3.80 23.74 -0.05
N LEU A 208 3.11 24.62 -0.81
CA LEU A 208 2.99 26.06 -0.48
C LEU A 208 2.30 26.26 0.87
N GLU A 209 1.25 25.51 1.14
CA GLU A 209 0.54 25.53 2.42
C GLU A 209 1.46 25.09 3.56
N GLY A 210 2.13 23.93 3.42
CA GLY A 210 3.04 23.41 4.42
C GLY A 210 4.26 24.32 4.70
N LEU A 211 4.65 25.15 3.74
CA LEU A 211 5.65 26.22 3.92
C LEU A 211 5.09 27.50 4.54
N GLY A 212 3.76 27.62 4.72
CA GLY A 212 3.11 28.81 5.24
C GLY A 212 3.11 30.01 4.28
N ILE A 213 3.28 29.78 2.97
CA ILE A 213 3.36 30.83 1.95
C ILE A 213 2.24 30.78 0.90
N LEU A 214 1.26 29.89 1.06
CA LEU A 214 0.07 29.87 0.22
C LEU A 214 -0.74 31.16 0.49
N LYS A 215 -0.98 31.93 -0.57
CA LYS A 215 -1.84 33.13 -0.54
C LYS A 215 -3.09 32.86 -1.37
N ALA A 216 -4.21 33.44 -0.91
CA ALA A 216 -5.48 33.44 -1.64
C ALA A 216 -5.36 34.18 -2.97
#